data_1efc7061ae98d13f7898ed6c06e8b93d
#
_entry.id   1efc7061ae98d13f7898ed6c06e8b93d
#
_cell.length_a   1.000
_cell.length_b   1.000
_cell.length_c   1.000
_cell.angle_alpha   90.00
_cell.angle_beta   90.00
_cell.angle_gamma   90.00
#
_symmetry.space_group_name_H-M   'P 1'
#
loop_
_entity.id
_entity.type
_entity.pdbx_description
1 polymer ?
#
loop_
_entity_poly.entity_id
_entity_poly.type
_entity_poly.pdbx_seq_one_letter_code
_entity_poly.pdbx_strand_id
1 'polypeptide(L)'
;CVTDPPYGMDMEEWDSTVPSVETWQEVLRVLKPGAFALSFCSPELYHRMATNVEQAGFRILDMIQWIVTTKMAKHNRLKPAHEPIVVAQKPFKGTIKENSEKWGVGTINIDGARVPWDGKPPTGWVKGGAKRRTFGKEGNTRGSKKELGTEDANPKGRYPSDIIGHFDQPEHQKYFYAPRVTRKE
;
A
#
# COMPACT_ATOMS: atom_id res chain seq x y z
N CYS A 1 -7.50 4.56 9.98
CA CYS A 1 -7.91 5.81 9.30
C CYS A 1 -7.66 5.67 7.81
N VAL A 2 -8.65 5.98 6.98
CA VAL A 2 -8.50 6.17 5.53
C VAL A 2 -9.10 7.54 5.23
N THR A 3 -8.36 8.41 4.54
CA THR A 3 -8.79 9.78 4.31
C THR A 3 -8.30 10.30 2.97
N ASP A 4 -9.11 11.15 2.37
CA ASP A 4 -8.82 11.94 1.18
C ASP A 4 -8.81 13.43 1.58
N PRO A 5 -7.69 13.91 2.13
CA PRO A 5 -7.60 15.25 2.68
C PRO A 5 -7.28 16.29 1.59
N PRO A 6 -7.23 17.59 1.92
CA PRO A 6 -6.70 18.61 1.01
C PRO A 6 -5.32 18.25 0.47
N TYR A 7 -5.11 18.46 -0.83
CA TYR A 7 -3.84 18.12 -1.49
C TYR A 7 -2.86 19.30 -1.59
N GLY A 8 -3.30 20.52 -1.24
CA GLY A 8 -2.52 21.73 -1.38
C GLY A 8 -2.32 22.14 -2.85
N MET A 9 -3.34 21.94 -3.67
CA MET A 9 -3.31 22.22 -5.12
C MET A 9 -3.86 23.59 -5.46
N ASP A 10 -4.29 24.39 -4.46
CA ASP A 10 -4.94 25.71 -4.60
C ASP A 10 -6.17 25.68 -5.52
N MET A 11 -6.92 24.56 -5.49
CA MET A 11 -8.16 24.42 -6.27
C MET A 11 -9.29 25.22 -5.63
N GLU A 12 -9.28 25.33 -4.31
CA GLU A 12 -10.23 26.08 -3.47
C GLU A 12 -9.47 26.63 -2.25
N GLU A 13 -10.05 27.60 -1.54
CA GLU A 13 -9.41 28.22 -0.36
C GLU A 13 -8.97 27.21 0.71
N TRP A 14 -9.76 26.14 0.91
CA TRP A 14 -9.47 25.07 1.87
C TRP A 14 -8.37 24.11 1.38
N ASP A 15 -8.03 24.13 0.09
CA ASP A 15 -7.00 23.24 -0.52
C ASP A 15 -5.66 23.98 -0.71
N SER A 16 -5.36 24.97 0.10
CA SER A 16 -4.13 25.77 -0.02
C SER A 16 -2.87 25.04 0.43
N THR A 17 -3.00 24.06 1.32
CA THR A 17 -1.88 23.28 1.86
C THR A 17 -2.27 21.84 2.14
N VAL A 18 -1.28 20.92 2.15
CA VAL A 18 -1.46 19.59 2.74
C VAL A 18 -1.69 19.72 4.25
N PRO A 19 -2.40 18.77 4.90
CA PRO A 19 -2.59 18.79 6.35
C PRO A 19 -1.27 18.94 7.12
N SER A 20 -1.28 19.77 8.14
CA SER A 20 -0.11 20.08 8.94
C SER A 20 0.33 18.91 9.83
N VAL A 21 1.50 19.00 10.42
CA VAL A 21 2.02 18.01 11.38
C VAL A 21 1.07 17.88 12.58
N GLU A 22 0.52 18.99 13.06
CA GLU A 22 -0.40 19.02 14.21
C GLU A 22 -1.70 18.25 13.89
N THR A 23 -2.22 18.38 12.68
CA THR A 23 -3.38 17.60 12.23
C THR A 23 -3.09 16.10 12.32
N TRP A 24 -1.93 15.69 11.84
CA TRP A 24 -1.52 14.27 11.87
C TRP A 24 -1.18 13.80 13.29
N GLN A 25 -0.73 14.66 14.19
CA GLN A 25 -0.57 14.36 15.61
C GLN A 25 -1.92 14.03 16.27
N GLU A 26 -2.98 14.75 15.93
CA GLU A 26 -4.33 14.45 16.41
C GLU A 26 -4.85 13.12 15.86
N VAL A 27 -4.61 12.82 14.57
CA VAL A 27 -4.91 11.51 14.00
C VAL A 27 -4.12 10.41 14.74
N LEU A 28 -2.83 10.63 14.98
CA LEU A 28 -2.00 9.70 15.74
C LEU A 28 -2.56 9.47 17.15
N ARG A 29 -2.99 10.55 17.82
CA ARG A 29 -3.52 10.48 19.20
C ARG A 29 -4.72 9.55 19.29
N VAL A 30 -5.68 9.65 18.37
CA VAL A 30 -6.94 8.90 18.43
C VAL A 30 -6.83 7.46 17.91
N LEU A 31 -5.82 7.14 17.13
CA LEU A 31 -5.62 5.79 16.64
C LEU A 31 -5.12 4.84 17.72
N LYS A 32 -5.53 3.58 17.65
CA LYS A 32 -4.98 2.50 18.49
C LYS A 32 -3.51 2.24 18.12
N PRO A 33 -2.65 1.83 19.07
CA PRO A 33 -1.29 1.39 18.75
C PRO A 33 -1.28 0.32 17.66
N GLY A 34 -0.43 0.48 16.63
CA GLY A 34 -0.36 -0.43 15.49
C GLY A 34 -1.43 -0.22 14.41
N ALA A 35 -2.37 0.72 14.59
CA ALA A 35 -3.35 1.03 13.57
C ALA A 35 -2.71 1.75 12.38
N PHE A 36 -3.30 1.56 11.20
CA PHE A 36 -2.87 2.18 9.96
C PHE A 36 -3.56 3.51 9.72
N ALA A 37 -2.84 4.42 9.07
CA ALA A 37 -3.36 5.62 8.43
C ALA A 37 -3.01 5.56 6.94
N LEU A 38 -4.02 5.67 6.08
CA LEU A 38 -3.90 5.73 4.63
C LEU A 38 -4.40 7.10 4.18
N SER A 39 -3.52 7.89 3.57
CA SER A 39 -3.85 9.23 3.11
C SER A 39 -3.62 9.35 1.62
N PHE A 40 -4.68 9.67 0.88
CA PHE A 40 -4.56 10.04 -0.51
C PHE A 40 -3.82 11.38 -0.64
N CYS A 41 -3.14 11.59 -1.75
CA CYS A 41 -2.50 12.85 -2.07
C CYS A 41 -2.17 12.98 -3.55
N SER A 42 -1.77 14.20 -3.98
CA SER A 42 -1.29 14.39 -5.33
C SER A 42 0.15 13.89 -5.48
N PRO A 43 0.56 13.40 -6.68
CA PRO A 43 1.95 13.05 -6.95
C PRO A 43 2.93 14.21 -6.73
N GLU A 44 2.48 15.45 -6.94
CA GLU A 44 3.31 16.65 -6.82
C GLU A 44 3.68 16.94 -5.36
N LEU A 45 2.77 16.68 -4.43
CA LEU A 45 2.92 17.03 -3.01
C LEU A 45 3.02 15.82 -2.08
N TYR A 46 3.14 14.62 -2.64
CA TYR A 46 3.31 13.38 -1.88
C TYR A 46 4.44 13.49 -0.84
N HIS A 47 5.58 14.04 -1.24
CA HIS A 47 6.73 14.18 -0.36
C HIS A 47 6.42 15.03 0.88
N ARG A 48 5.64 16.12 0.74
CA ARG A 48 5.22 16.97 1.87
C ARG A 48 4.24 16.22 2.77
N MET A 49 3.25 15.56 2.18
CA MET A 49 2.27 14.76 2.91
C MET A 49 2.98 13.68 3.74
N ALA A 50 3.83 12.87 3.11
CA ALA A 50 4.57 11.82 3.79
C ALA A 50 5.48 12.35 4.90
N THR A 51 6.16 13.50 4.67
CA THR A 51 7.01 14.15 5.67
C THR A 51 6.19 14.62 6.87
N ASN A 52 5.04 15.26 6.66
CA ASN A 52 4.19 15.73 7.75
C ASN A 52 3.64 14.56 8.59
N VAL A 53 3.24 13.47 7.93
CA VAL A 53 2.79 12.23 8.60
C VAL A 53 3.92 11.63 9.43
N GLU A 54 5.14 11.56 8.88
CA GLU A 54 6.31 11.03 9.60
C GLU A 54 6.69 11.90 10.79
N GLN A 55 6.75 13.24 10.61
CA GLN A 55 7.06 14.18 11.68
C GLN A 55 6.01 14.18 12.80
N ALA A 56 4.78 13.84 12.50
CA ALA A 56 3.74 13.64 13.50
C ALA A 56 3.95 12.41 14.39
N GLY A 57 4.90 11.52 14.02
CA GLY A 57 5.27 10.35 14.80
C GLY A 57 4.76 9.01 14.23
N PHE A 58 4.20 9.00 13.04
CA PHE A 58 3.90 7.76 12.31
C PHE A 58 5.17 7.14 11.73
N ARG A 59 5.15 5.84 11.52
CA ARG A 59 6.13 5.14 10.71
C ARG A 59 5.58 4.97 9.30
N ILE A 60 6.24 5.54 8.30
CA ILE A 60 5.90 5.30 6.90
C ILE A 60 6.32 3.88 6.55
N LEU A 61 5.40 3.09 6.01
CA LEU A 61 5.62 1.70 5.67
C LEU A 61 5.71 1.48 4.16
N ASP A 62 4.85 2.18 3.41
CA ASP A 62 4.70 1.95 1.99
C ASP A 62 4.00 3.12 1.30
N MET A 63 3.86 3.03 -0.02
CA MET A 63 3.03 3.87 -0.85
C MET A 63 2.18 2.99 -1.75
N ILE A 64 0.86 3.10 -1.65
CA ILE A 64 -0.03 2.48 -2.62
C ILE A 64 -0.21 3.45 -3.80
N GLN A 65 -0.17 2.92 -5.02
CA GLN A 65 -0.47 3.67 -6.24
C GLN A 65 -1.86 3.28 -6.74
N TRP A 66 -2.80 4.21 -6.67
CA TRP A 66 -4.11 4.01 -7.28
C TRP A 66 -4.11 4.53 -8.72
N ILE A 67 -4.27 3.62 -9.67
CA ILE A 67 -4.26 3.94 -11.10
C ILE A 67 -5.58 4.60 -11.49
N VAL A 68 -5.48 5.81 -12.04
CA VAL A 68 -6.60 6.64 -12.50
C VAL A 68 -6.32 7.12 -13.92
N THR A 69 -6.90 6.46 -14.92
CA THR A 69 -6.62 6.75 -16.34
C THR A 69 -7.34 7.99 -16.86
N THR A 70 -8.34 8.49 -16.13
CA THR A 70 -9.22 9.59 -16.56
C THR A 70 -8.73 10.99 -16.20
N LYS A 71 -7.56 11.12 -15.56
CA LYS A 71 -7.00 12.43 -15.21
C LYS A 71 -6.70 13.26 -16.45
N MET A 72 -6.77 14.60 -16.30
CA MET A 72 -6.51 15.53 -17.41
C MET A 72 -5.02 15.60 -17.77
N ALA A 73 -4.74 15.78 -19.07
CA ALA A 73 -3.39 16.04 -19.53
C ALA A 73 -2.90 17.43 -19.04
N LYS A 74 -1.62 17.52 -18.77
CA LYS A 74 -0.92 18.77 -18.41
C LYS A 74 -0.11 19.27 -19.61
N HIS A 75 -0.13 20.58 -19.87
CA HIS A 75 0.47 21.14 -21.10
C HIS A 75 1.99 20.92 -21.23
N ASN A 76 2.70 20.90 -20.13
CA ASN A 76 4.19 20.89 -20.09
C ASN A 76 4.81 19.70 -19.40
N ARG A 77 4.02 18.68 -19.07
CA ARG A 77 4.50 17.47 -18.37
C ARG A 77 3.59 16.28 -18.67
N LEU A 78 4.01 15.11 -18.25
CA LEU A 78 3.25 13.88 -18.46
C LEU A 78 1.86 13.98 -17.81
N LYS A 79 0.86 13.38 -18.46
CA LYS A 79 -0.46 13.17 -17.89
C LYS A 79 -0.33 12.29 -16.65
N PRO A 80 -0.78 12.74 -15.46
CA PRO A 80 -0.80 11.87 -14.30
C PRO A 80 -1.76 10.68 -14.54
N ALA A 81 -1.37 9.51 -14.10
CA ALA A 81 -2.18 8.29 -14.25
C ALA A 81 -2.36 7.53 -12.94
N HIS A 82 -1.99 8.14 -11.82
CA HIS A 82 -2.17 7.55 -10.50
C HIS A 82 -2.38 8.61 -9.44
N GLU A 83 -2.91 8.19 -8.31
CA GLU A 83 -2.92 8.90 -7.04
C GLU A 83 -2.14 8.09 -6.02
N PRO A 84 -1.08 8.65 -5.45
CA PRO A 84 -0.34 7.97 -4.39
C PRO A 84 -1.11 8.02 -3.08
N ILE A 85 -1.02 6.96 -2.30
CA ILE A 85 -1.60 6.87 -0.96
C ILE A 85 -0.46 6.59 0.02
N VAL A 86 -0.24 7.49 0.95
CA VAL A 86 0.71 7.26 2.05
C VAL A 86 0.18 6.13 2.92
N VAL A 87 0.98 5.10 3.14
CA VAL A 87 0.69 4.00 4.06
C VAL A 87 1.55 4.17 5.29
N ALA A 88 0.92 4.59 6.37
CA ALA A 88 1.60 4.84 7.63
C ALA A 88 1.00 4.01 8.77
N GLN A 89 1.78 3.75 9.80
CA GLN A 89 1.35 3.00 10.97
C GLN A 89 1.73 3.71 12.26
N LYS A 90 0.79 3.79 13.20
CA LYS A 90 1.09 4.24 14.55
C LYS A 90 2.06 3.25 15.20
N PRO A 91 3.20 3.71 15.73
CA PRO A 91 4.14 2.85 16.43
C PRO A 91 3.51 2.10 17.60
N PHE A 92 4.00 0.91 17.85
CA PHE A 92 3.60 0.08 18.99
C PHE A 92 4.80 -0.69 19.53
N LYS A 93 4.68 -1.21 20.76
CA LYS A 93 5.68 -2.04 21.43
C LYS A 93 5.30 -3.51 21.34
N GLY A 94 6.29 -4.38 21.31
CA GLY A 94 6.11 -5.84 21.24
C GLY A 94 5.94 -6.36 19.81
N THR A 95 5.39 -7.54 19.69
CA THR A 95 5.14 -8.21 18.42
C THR A 95 3.80 -7.81 17.80
N ILE A 96 3.67 -7.99 16.49
CA ILE A 96 2.40 -7.78 15.78
C ILE A 96 1.29 -8.67 16.38
N LYS A 97 1.63 -9.90 16.76
CA LYS A 97 0.68 -10.84 17.35
C LYS A 97 0.11 -10.31 18.67
N GLU A 98 0.97 -9.93 19.61
CA GLU A 98 0.58 -9.34 20.89
C GLU A 98 -0.26 -8.07 20.71
N ASN A 99 0.14 -7.21 19.77
CA ASN A 99 -0.60 -5.99 19.47
C ASN A 99 -2.00 -6.30 18.92
N SER A 100 -2.09 -7.26 18.00
CA SER A 100 -3.36 -7.67 17.39
C SER A 100 -4.30 -8.31 18.42
N GLU A 101 -3.79 -9.15 19.30
CA GLU A 101 -4.55 -9.77 20.41
C GLU A 101 -5.10 -8.71 21.37
N LYS A 102 -4.29 -7.68 21.68
CA LYS A 102 -4.66 -6.63 22.63
C LYS A 102 -5.59 -5.58 22.03
N TRP A 103 -5.35 -5.13 20.80
CA TRP A 103 -5.98 -3.95 20.23
C TRP A 103 -6.88 -4.26 19.03
N GLY A 104 -6.80 -5.47 18.46
CA GLY A 104 -7.52 -5.86 17.25
C GLY A 104 -7.00 -5.21 15.97
N VAL A 105 -5.78 -4.65 16.00
CA VAL A 105 -5.14 -3.95 14.87
C VAL A 105 -3.65 -4.29 14.80
N GLY A 106 -2.99 -4.00 13.69
CA GLY A 106 -1.55 -4.23 13.51
C GLY A 106 -1.20 -4.84 12.15
N THR A 107 -2.20 -5.33 11.40
CA THR A 107 -2.03 -5.90 10.05
C THR A 107 -3.11 -5.38 9.10
N ILE A 108 -2.77 -5.31 7.82
CA ILE A 108 -3.75 -5.13 6.75
C ILE A 108 -4.42 -6.48 6.50
N ASN A 109 -5.71 -6.47 6.16
CA ASN A 109 -6.45 -7.69 5.80
C ASN A 109 -6.06 -8.17 4.39
N ILE A 110 -4.88 -8.81 4.31
CA ILE A 110 -4.34 -9.33 3.05
C ILE A 110 -5.27 -10.36 2.42
N ASP A 111 -5.85 -11.24 3.23
CA ASP A 111 -6.72 -12.31 2.73
C ASP A 111 -7.99 -11.77 2.08
N GLY A 112 -8.54 -10.66 2.60
CA GLY A 112 -9.68 -9.97 2.01
C GLY A 112 -9.36 -9.21 0.72
N ALA A 113 -8.08 -8.91 0.49
CA ALA A 113 -7.60 -8.16 -0.68
C ALA A 113 -6.91 -9.06 -1.73
N ARG A 114 -6.91 -10.39 -1.56
CA ARG A 114 -6.28 -11.29 -2.53
C ARG A 114 -6.93 -11.21 -3.89
N VAL A 115 -6.09 -11.26 -4.92
CA VAL A 115 -6.55 -11.32 -6.31
C VAL A 115 -6.82 -12.78 -6.67
N PRO A 116 -8.05 -13.16 -7.04
CA PRO A 116 -8.39 -14.53 -7.37
C PRO A 116 -7.49 -15.12 -8.46
N TRP A 117 -7.31 -16.44 -8.43
CA TRP A 117 -6.65 -17.16 -9.51
C TRP A 117 -7.56 -17.21 -10.73
N ASP A 118 -6.95 -17.03 -11.90
CA ASP A 118 -7.56 -17.34 -13.17
C ASP A 118 -7.25 -18.83 -13.46
N GLY A 119 -8.20 -19.72 -13.16
CA GLY A 119 -8.01 -21.16 -13.20
C GLY A 119 -7.47 -21.78 -11.90
N LYS A 120 -6.76 -22.89 -12.01
CA LYS A 120 -6.19 -23.60 -10.85
C LYS A 120 -4.99 -22.85 -10.28
N PRO A 121 -4.87 -22.76 -8.95
CA PRO A 121 -3.67 -22.20 -8.34
C PRO A 121 -2.43 -23.02 -8.73
N PRO A 122 -1.28 -22.39 -8.94
CA PRO A 122 -0.04 -23.12 -9.17
C PRO A 122 0.34 -23.99 -7.97
N THR A 123 0.89 -25.16 -8.25
CA THR A 123 1.40 -26.08 -7.24
C THR A 123 2.92 -26.13 -7.28
N GLY A 124 3.54 -26.57 -6.19
CA GLY A 124 4.98 -26.82 -6.15
C GLY A 124 5.87 -25.58 -6.16
N TRP A 125 5.40 -24.45 -5.65
CA TRP A 125 6.23 -23.24 -5.51
C TRP A 125 7.34 -23.45 -4.48
N VAL A 126 8.55 -22.99 -4.82
CA VAL A 126 9.67 -23.05 -3.89
C VAL A 126 9.41 -22.07 -2.72
N LYS A 127 9.37 -22.62 -1.51
CA LYS A 127 9.20 -21.83 -0.27
C LYS A 127 10.27 -20.75 -0.17
N GLY A 128 9.85 -19.49 0.00
CA GLY A 128 10.77 -18.38 0.23
C GLY A 128 11.12 -17.54 -0.99
N GLY A 129 10.43 -17.73 -2.11
CA GLY A 129 10.55 -16.83 -3.28
C GLY A 129 11.92 -16.85 -3.96
N ALA A 130 12.02 -16.15 -5.06
CA ALA A 130 13.25 -15.98 -5.83
C ALA A 130 14.45 -15.60 -4.94
N LYS A 131 15.61 -16.18 -5.23
CA LYS A 131 16.91 -15.73 -4.69
C LYS A 131 16.92 -14.21 -4.69
N ARG A 132 17.02 -13.58 -3.52
CA ARG A 132 17.19 -12.13 -3.42
C ARG A 132 18.39 -11.75 -4.29
N ARG A 133 18.15 -11.25 -5.48
CA ARG A 133 19.18 -10.55 -6.25
C ARG A 133 19.40 -9.22 -5.54
N THR A 134 20.39 -9.18 -4.69
CA THR A 134 20.93 -7.91 -4.20
C THR A 134 21.56 -7.20 -5.39
N PHE A 135 21.03 -6.04 -5.74
CA PHE A 135 21.65 -5.15 -6.72
C PHE A 135 23.11 -4.89 -6.26
N GLY A 136 24.07 -5.30 -7.08
CA GLY A 136 25.41 -4.75 -7.01
C GLY A 136 26.51 -5.51 -6.30
N LYS A 137 26.37 -6.79 -5.96
CA LYS A 137 27.56 -7.65 -5.66
C LYS A 137 27.25 -9.08 -6.07
N GLU A 138 28.17 -9.72 -6.79
CA GLU A 138 28.24 -11.18 -6.83
C GLU A 138 28.35 -11.66 -5.38
N GLY A 139 27.18 -11.84 -4.79
CA GLY A 139 27.05 -12.03 -3.37
C GLY A 139 27.39 -13.45 -3.02
N ASN A 140 28.37 -13.60 -2.22
CA ASN A 140 28.60 -14.73 -1.37
C ASN A 140 27.31 -15.10 -0.63
N THR A 141 26.49 -15.96 -1.24
CA THR A 141 25.31 -16.53 -0.63
C THR A 141 25.77 -17.53 0.42
N ARG A 142 26.12 -17.05 1.61
CA ARG A 142 26.03 -17.86 2.83
C ARG A 142 24.54 -18.14 3.14
N GLY A 143 23.89 -18.76 2.19
CA GLY A 143 22.63 -19.42 2.42
C GLY A 143 22.92 -20.83 2.85
N SER A 144 22.56 -21.20 4.07
CA SER A 144 22.46 -22.61 4.43
C SER A 144 21.73 -23.34 3.30
N LYS A 145 22.27 -24.46 2.83
CA LYS A 145 21.60 -25.44 1.97
C LYS A 145 20.47 -26.13 2.75
N LYS A 146 19.52 -25.35 3.28
CA LYS A 146 18.25 -25.89 3.71
C LYS A 146 17.47 -26.09 2.42
N GLU A 147 17.17 -27.33 2.08
CA GLU A 147 16.23 -27.62 1.01
C GLU A 147 14.97 -26.81 1.26
N LEU A 148 14.74 -25.83 0.43
CA LEU A 148 13.53 -25.03 0.47
C LEU A 148 12.41 -25.95 0.01
N GLY A 149 11.57 -26.38 0.96
CA GLY A 149 10.39 -27.18 0.62
C GLY A 149 9.52 -26.45 -0.40
N THR A 150 8.77 -27.20 -1.17
CA THR A 150 7.72 -26.66 -2.04
C THR A 150 6.43 -26.48 -1.23
N GLU A 151 5.68 -25.46 -1.55
CA GLU A 151 4.32 -25.26 -1.05
C GLU A 151 3.39 -24.91 -2.21
N ASP A 152 2.12 -25.27 -2.06
CA ASP A 152 1.10 -24.87 -3.02
C ASP A 152 0.73 -23.40 -2.82
N ALA A 153 0.37 -22.73 -3.90
CA ALA A 153 -0.10 -21.37 -3.83
C ALA A 153 -1.37 -21.29 -2.98
N ASN A 154 -1.55 -20.17 -2.26
CA ASN A 154 -2.73 -19.98 -1.43
C ASN A 154 -4.01 -20.07 -2.28
N PRO A 155 -4.94 -20.97 -1.97
CA PRO A 155 -6.16 -21.16 -2.76
C PRO A 155 -7.07 -19.92 -2.81
N LYS A 156 -6.97 -19.02 -1.84
CA LYS A 156 -7.74 -17.77 -1.81
C LYS A 156 -7.30 -16.75 -2.86
N GLY A 157 -6.15 -16.92 -3.51
CA GLY A 157 -5.67 -16.00 -4.54
C GLY A 157 -4.25 -15.51 -4.33
N ARG A 158 -3.80 -14.69 -5.29
CA ARG A 158 -2.50 -14.02 -5.28
C ARG A 158 -2.42 -13.00 -4.15
N TYR A 159 -1.22 -12.79 -3.65
CA TYR A 159 -0.94 -11.70 -2.73
C TYR A 159 -1.24 -10.36 -3.43
N PRO A 160 -1.96 -9.41 -2.79
CA PRO A 160 -2.22 -8.12 -3.41
C PRO A 160 -0.92 -7.31 -3.55
N SER A 161 -0.84 -6.52 -4.61
CA SER A 161 0.25 -5.57 -4.80
C SER A 161 -0.10 -4.20 -4.21
N ASP A 162 0.89 -3.34 -4.10
CA ASP A 162 0.77 -1.92 -3.75
C ASP A 162 0.25 -1.04 -4.90
N ILE A 163 0.02 -1.64 -6.08
CA ILE A 163 -0.64 -0.99 -7.21
C ILE A 163 -2.07 -1.50 -7.28
N ILE A 164 -3.04 -0.59 -7.18
CA ILE A 164 -4.47 -0.90 -7.25
C ILE A 164 -5.11 -0.13 -8.41
N GLY A 165 -6.13 -0.71 -9.01
CA GLY A 165 -6.84 -0.05 -10.09
C GLY A 165 -7.46 -1.02 -11.08
N HIS A 166 -8.11 -0.46 -12.09
CA HIS A 166 -8.68 -1.20 -13.20
C HIS A 166 -7.78 -1.09 -14.43
N PHE A 167 -7.51 -2.22 -15.07
CA PHE A 167 -6.72 -2.30 -16.29
C PHE A 167 -7.61 -2.83 -17.41
N ASP A 168 -7.60 -2.15 -18.53
CA ASP A 168 -8.45 -2.48 -19.70
C ASP A 168 -8.10 -3.84 -20.31
N GLN A 169 -6.87 -4.31 -20.09
CA GLN A 169 -6.40 -5.60 -20.60
C GLN A 169 -6.54 -6.67 -19.51
N PRO A 170 -7.39 -7.69 -19.69
CA PRO A 170 -7.65 -8.73 -18.69
C PRO A 170 -6.40 -9.47 -18.22
N GLU A 171 -5.40 -9.63 -19.11
CA GLU A 171 -4.15 -10.28 -18.78
C GLU A 171 -3.32 -9.50 -17.75
N HIS A 172 -3.47 -8.18 -17.69
CA HIS A 172 -2.82 -7.36 -16.67
C HIS A 172 -3.62 -7.31 -15.37
N GLN A 173 -4.97 -7.28 -15.46
CA GLN A 173 -5.84 -7.20 -14.29
C GLN A 173 -5.62 -8.32 -13.29
N LYS A 174 -5.19 -9.50 -13.74
CA LYS A 174 -4.92 -10.65 -12.87
C LYS A 174 -3.80 -10.43 -11.83
N TYR A 175 -3.01 -9.38 -11.97
CA TYR A 175 -1.94 -9.04 -11.03
C TYR A 175 -2.33 -7.95 -10.03
N PHE A 176 -3.42 -7.23 -10.29
CA PHE A 176 -3.76 -6.03 -9.54
C PHE A 176 -5.15 -6.12 -8.93
N TYR A 177 -5.26 -5.62 -7.71
CA TYR A 177 -6.54 -5.52 -7.04
C TYR A 177 -7.38 -4.40 -7.67
N ALA A 178 -8.59 -4.72 -8.12
CA ALA A 178 -9.56 -3.75 -8.56
C ALA A 178 -10.76 -3.80 -7.60
N PRO A 179 -10.93 -2.80 -6.75
CA PRO A 179 -12.14 -2.70 -5.93
C PRO A 179 -13.34 -2.53 -6.85
N ARG A 180 -14.29 -3.47 -6.77
CA ARG A 180 -15.57 -3.34 -7.48
C ARG A 180 -16.46 -2.38 -6.72
N VAL A 181 -16.74 -1.23 -7.30
CA VAL A 181 -17.82 -0.38 -6.83
C VAL A 181 -19.14 -1.02 -7.32
N THR A 182 -19.81 -1.73 -6.44
CA THR A 182 -21.20 -2.10 -6.71
C THR A 182 -22.05 -0.84 -6.57
N ARG A 183 -22.50 -0.26 -7.67
CA ARG A 183 -23.62 0.66 -7.63
C ARG A 183 -24.80 -0.15 -7.09
N LYS A 184 -25.25 0.15 -5.89
CA LYS A 184 -26.64 -0.16 -5.52
C LYS A 184 -27.49 0.81 -6.33
N GLU A 185 -28.22 0.27 -7.32
CA GLU A 185 -29.32 0.97 -7.93
C GLU A 185 -30.42 1.23 -6.90
#